data_527130ec376da1979b2381bdbc04d67d
#
_entry.id   527130ec376da1979b2381bdbc04d67d
#
_cell.length_a   1.000
_cell.length_b   1.000
_cell.length_c   1.000
_cell.angle_alpha   90.00
_cell.angle_beta   90.00
_cell.angle_gamma   90.00
#
_symmetry.space_group_name_H-M   'P 1'
#
loop_
_entity.id
_entity.type
_entity.pdbx_description
1 polymer ?
#
loop_
_entity_poly.entity_id
_entity_poly.type
_entity_poly.pdbx_seq_one_letter_code
_entity_poly.pdbx_strand_id
1 'polypeptide(L)' 'ETDKISEIRQLPAGKCACSYHIGDYLSIGHSYRKLLDYCEAHSLEIISDSYEFCINDYLTTHDENEYITKIMFYVRSS' A
#
# COMPACT_ATOMS: atom_id res chain seq x y z
N GLU A 1 5.63 -6.23 -13.36
CA GLU A 1 4.43 -5.82 -12.84
C GLU A 1 4.46 -5.20 -11.48
N THR A 2 3.95 -4.05 -11.43
CA THR A 2 4.04 -3.24 -10.24
C THR A 2 3.08 -3.66 -9.16
N ASP A 3 2.05 -4.40 -9.52
CA ASP A 3 1.03 -4.73 -8.55
C ASP A 3 1.41 -5.87 -7.64
N LYS A 4 2.61 -6.40 -7.76
CA LYS A 4 3.03 -7.42 -6.83
C LYS A 4 3.96 -6.91 -5.78
N ILE A 5 3.86 -5.65 -5.46
CA ILE A 5 4.71 -5.07 -4.45
C ILE A 5 4.04 -5.07 -3.09
N SER A 6 3.00 -5.86 -2.90
CA SER A 6 2.42 -6.02 -1.57
C SER A 6 3.36 -6.87 -0.73
N GLU A 7 3.63 -6.45 0.48
CA GLU A 7 4.59 -7.13 1.34
C GLU A 7 4.28 -6.87 2.80
N ILE A 8 4.83 -7.71 3.65
CA ILE A 8 4.71 -7.56 5.11
C ILE A 8 6.06 -7.08 5.62
N ARG A 9 6.03 -6.06 6.46
CA ARG A 9 7.24 -5.53 7.06
C ARG A 9 7.10 -5.51 8.57
N GLN A 10 8.21 -5.75 9.25
CA GLN A 10 8.26 -5.65 10.70
C GLN A 10 8.89 -4.32 11.05
N LEU A 11 8.13 -3.48 11.73
CA LEU A 11 8.60 -2.18 12.18
C LEU A 11 8.69 -2.19 13.70
N PRO A 12 9.38 -1.21 14.31
CA PRO A 12 9.45 -1.17 15.77
C PRO A 12 8.08 -1.14 16.44
N ALA A 13 7.10 -0.49 15.80
CA ALA A 13 5.76 -0.38 16.37
C ALA A 13 4.92 -1.63 16.10
N GLY A 14 5.35 -2.52 15.20
CA GLY A 14 4.58 -3.72 14.92
C GLY A 14 4.70 -4.14 13.48
N LYS A 15 3.94 -5.16 13.12
CA LYS A 15 3.93 -5.69 11.78
C LYS A 15 2.97 -4.87 10.92
N CYS A 16 3.34 -4.57 9.70
CA CYS A 16 2.46 -3.84 8.81
C CYS A 16 2.45 -4.45 7.42
N ALA A 17 1.34 -4.24 6.72
CA ALA A 17 1.20 -4.64 5.33
C ALA A 17 1.35 -3.39 4.47
N CYS A 18 2.12 -3.48 3.42
CA CYS A 18 2.44 -2.36 2.56
C CYS A 18 2.20 -2.72 1.11
N SER A 19 1.81 -1.72 0.33
CA SER A 19 1.71 -1.88 -1.11
C SER A 19 2.03 -0.53 -1.75
N TYR A 20 2.42 -0.55 -3.01
CA TYR A 20 2.70 0.65 -3.76
C TYR A 20 1.70 0.77 -4.90
N HIS A 21 1.09 1.94 -5.00
CA HIS A 21 0.21 2.26 -6.10
C HIS A 21 0.98 3.13 -7.08
N ILE A 22 1.04 2.69 -8.33
CA ILE A 22 1.75 3.44 -9.36
C ILE A 22 0.73 3.94 -10.35
N GLY A 23 0.75 5.24 -10.59
CA GLY A 23 -0.17 5.87 -11.51
C GLY A 23 -1.06 6.88 -10.81
N ASP A 24 -2.15 7.23 -11.49
CA ASP A 24 -3.09 8.23 -11.05
C ASP A 24 -3.68 7.89 -9.68
N TYR A 25 -3.68 8.86 -8.80
CA TYR A 25 -4.23 8.68 -7.45
C TYR A 25 -5.70 8.26 -7.49
N LEU A 26 -6.43 8.68 -8.52
CA LEU A 26 -7.86 8.35 -8.59
C LEU A 26 -8.12 6.86 -8.75
N SER A 27 -7.12 6.10 -9.18
CA SER A 27 -7.26 4.65 -9.32
C SER A 27 -6.72 3.89 -8.12
N ILE A 28 -6.42 4.58 -7.02
CA ILE A 28 -5.78 3.95 -5.88
C ILE A 28 -6.65 2.86 -5.24
N GLY A 29 -7.95 2.89 -5.48
CA GLY A 29 -8.83 1.86 -4.95
C GLY A 29 -8.46 0.46 -5.38
N HIS A 30 -7.90 0.31 -6.57
CA HIS A 30 -7.45 -1.00 -7.04
C HIS A 30 -6.31 -1.53 -6.17
N SER A 31 -5.38 -0.66 -5.80
CA SER A 31 -4.25 -1.08 -4.97
C SER A 31 -4.71 -1.39 -3.56
N TYR A 32 -5.66 -0.63 -3.03
CA TYR A 32 -6.25 -0.96 -1.74
C TYR A 32 -6.89 -2.35 -1.77
N ARG A 33 -7.65 -2.64 -2.81
CA ARG A 33 -8.31 -3.93 -2.91
C ARG A 33 -7.29 -5.05 -2.94
N LYS A 34 -6.22 -4.87 -3.70
CA LYS A 34 -5.18 -5.90 -3.78
C LYS A 34 -4.51 -6.10 -2.43
N LEU A 35 -4.27 -5.01 -1.69
CA LEU A 35 -3.65 -5.12 -0.38
C LEU A 35 -4.58 -5.80 0.62
N LEU A 36 -5.87 -5.49 0.58
CA LEU A 36 -6.84 -6.15 1.44
C LEU A 36 -6.93 -7.64 1.12
N ASP A 37 -6.94 -8.00 -0.16
CA ASP A 37 -6.98 -9.40 -0.56
C ASP A 37 -5.70 -10.12 -0.11
N TYR A 38 -4.56 -9.43 -0.19
CA TYR A 38 -3.30 -10.00 0.26
C TYR A 38 -3.36 -10.32 1.75
N CYS A 39 -3.90 -9.39 2.55
CA CYS A 39 -4.02 -9.62 3.98
C CYS A 39 -4.95 -10.79 4.28
N GLU A 40 -6.05 -10.87 3.56
CA GLU A 40 -6.99 -11.96 3.77
C GLU A 40 -6.35 -13.31 3.40
N ALA A 41 -5.60 -13.34 2.31
CA ALA A 41 -4.95 -14.57 1.86
C ALA A 41 -3.91 -15.05 2.86
N HIS A 42 -3.34 -14.14 3.65
CA HIS A 42 -2.31 -14.48 4.63
C HIS A 42 -2.86 -14.51 6.05
N SER A 43 -4.18 -14.48 6.22
CA SER A 43 -4.83 -14.56 7.53
C SER A 43 -4.36 -13.44 8.45
N LEU A 44 -4.33 -12.23 7.93
CA LEU A 44 -3.90 -11.06 8.69
C LEU A 44 -5.09 -10.19 9.02
N GLU A 45 -5.13 -9.69 10.24
CA GLU A 45 -6.17 -8.80 10.69
C GLU A 45 -5.65 -7.36 10.68
N ILE A 46 -6.38 -6.43 10.07
CA ILE A 46 -6.01 -5.04 10.03
C ILE A 46 -6.40 -4.41 11.35
N ILE A 47 -5.45 -3.78 12.02
CA ILE A 47 -5.66 -3.24 13.37
C ILE A 47 -5.45 -1.73 13.45
N SER A 48 -5.29 -1.05 12.31
CA SER A 48 -5.13 0.40 12.32
C SER A 48 -5.79 0.99 11.08
N ASP A 49 -5.88 2.33 11.05
CA ASP A 49 -6.25 3.04 9.84
C ASP A 49 -5.12 2.90 8.82
N SER A 50 -5.46 3.19 7.58
CA SER A 50 -4.45 3.17 6.54
C SER A 50 -3.64 4.46 6.55
N TYR A 51 -2.39 4.34 6.14
CA TYR A 51 -1.48 5.46 5.96
C TYR A 51 -1.07 5.50 4.51
N GLU A 52 -1.01 6.70 3.95
CA GLU A 52 -0.62 6.90 2.55
C GLU A 52 0.55 7.85 2.50
N PHE A 53 1.56 7.49 1.74
CA PHE A 53 2.75 8.31 1.59
C PHE A 53 2.98 8.53 0.10
N CYS A 54 3.03 9.80 -0.32
CA CYS A 54 3.32 10.12 -1.71
C CYS A 54 4.82 10.12 -1.90
N ILE A 55 5.32 9.10 -2.58
CA ILE A 55 6.75 8.96 -2.81
C ILE A 55 7.17 9.75 -4.03
N ASN A 56 6.33 9.74 -5.05
CA ASN A 56 6.60 10.46 -6.29
C ASN A 56 5.27 11.05 -6.74
N ASP A 57 5.18 12.37 -6.84
CA ASP A 57 3.91 13.02 -7.16
C ASP A 57 4.16 14.22 -8.07
N TYR A 58 3.17 15.11 -8.17
CA TYR A 58 3.23 16.22 -9.10
C TYR A 58 4.37 17.18 -8.78
N LEU A 59 4.95 17.10 -7.60
CA LEU A 59 6.10 17.94 -7.28
C LEU A 59 7.40 17.37 -7.81
N THR A 60 7.44 16.07 -8.12
CA THR A 60 8.64 15.41 -8.58
C THR A 60 8.55 14.92 -10.02
N THR A 61 7.35 14.84 -10.59
CA THR A 61 7.19 14.42 -11.97
C THR A 61 5.96 15.09 -12.56
N HIS A 62 5.96 15.24 -13.87
CA HIS A 62 4.81 15.78 -14.58
C HIS A 62 3.96 14.68 -15.21
N ASP A 63 4.38 13.43 -15.08
CA ASP A 63 3.69 12.31 -15.70
C ASP A 63 2.92 11.55 -14.63
N GLU A 64 1.59 11.62 -14.70
CA GLU A 64 0.75 10.94 -13.72
C GLU A 64 0.99 9.44 -13.67
N ASN A 65 1.47 8.86 -14.77
CA ASN A 65 1.76 7.43 -14.79
C ASN A 65 2.98 7.08 -13.96
N GLU A 66 3.72 8.08 -13.49
CA GLU A 66 4.89 7.87 -12.66
C GLU A 66 4.62 8.22 -11.20
N TYR A 67 3.40 8.61 -10.86
CA TYR A 67 3.07 8.87 -9.46
C TYR A 67 3.15 7.57 -8.67
N ILE A 68 3.73 7.64 -7.48
CA ILE A 68 3.87 6.48 -6.61
C ILE A 68 3.33 6.83 -5.24
N THR A 69 2.35 6.07 -4.78
CA THR A 69 1.77 6.25 -3.46
C THR A 69 1.97 4.94 -2.69
N LYS A 70 2.57 5.04 -1.51
CA LYS A 70 2.74 3.88 -0.64
C LYS A 70 1.54 3.81 0.28
N ILE A 71 0.93 2.64 0.35
CA ILE A 71 -0.20 2.37 1.22
C ILE A 71 0.26 1.41 2.30
N MET A 72 -0.10 1.69 3.55
CA MET A 72 0.35 0.87 4.66
C MET A 72 -0.71 0.85 5.76
N PHE A 73 -0.86 -0.28 6.44
CA PHE A 73 -1.59 -0.32 7.70
C PHE A 73 -1.01 -1.44 8.56
N TYR A 74 -1.24 -1.31 9.85
CA TYR A 74 -0.74 -2.30 10.79
C TYR A 74 -1.67 -3.51 10.81
N VAL A 75 -1.06 -4.67 10.97
CA VAL A 75 -1.79 -5.94 10.95
C VAL A 75 -1.26 -6.83 12.05
N ARG A 76 -2.01 -7.88 12.33
CA ARG A 76 -1.56 -8.93 13.23
C ARG A 76 -2.08 -10.25 12.70
N SER A 77 -1.44 -11.34 13.11
CA SER A 77 -1.90 -12.67 12.73
C SER A 77 -3.23 -12.94 13.40
N SER A 78 -4.18 -13.44 12.65
CA SER A 78 -5.49 -13.76 13.19
C SER A 78 -5.62 -15.26 13.48
#